data_cb39cc96bca4568ac02fca43b58627fd
#
_entry.id   cb39cc96bca4568ac02fca43b58627fd
#
_cell.length_a   1.000
_cell.length_b   1.000
_cell.length_c   1.000
_cell.angle_alpha   90.00
_cell.angle_beta   90.00
_cell.angle_gamma   90.00
#
_symmetry.space_group_name_H-M   'P 1'
#
loop_
_entity.id
_entity.type
_entity.pdbx_description
1 polymer ?
#
loop_
_entity_poly.entity_id
_entity_poly.type
_entity_poly.pdbx_seq_one_letter_code
_entity_poly.pdbx_strand_id
1 'polypeptide(L)' 'MNMITIQWEIPEEMKPYIDSTNKLRQNAILLYPYILDKSISHGRAAEILGMSKLDLFDLYANIGFPY' A
#
# COMPACT_ATOMS: atom_id res chain seq x y z
N MET A 1 2.79 -11.24 -13.07
CA MET A 1 1.95 -11.18 -11.86
C MET A 1 0.50 -11.09 -12.26
N ASN A 2 -0.33 -11.97 -11.73
CA ASN A 2 -1.76 -11.91 -11.99
C ASN A 2 -2.40 -10.84 -11.11
N MET A 3 -3.33 -10.10 -11.71
CA MET A 3 -4.04 -9.04 -11.01
C MET A 3 -5.53 -9.37 -10.95
N ILE A 4 -6.16 -8.97 -9.87
CA ILE A 4 -7.60 -9.05 -9.72
C ILE A 4 -8.16 -7.64 -9.54
N THR A 5 -9.43 -7.49 -9.88
CA THR A 5 -10.13 -6.22 -9.63
C THR A 5 -11.11 -6.45 -8.50
N ILE A 6 -11.04 -5.57 -7.51
CA ILE A 6 -11.98 -5.59 -6.37
C ILE A 6 -12.76 -4.30 -6.42
N GLN A 7 -14.07 -4.41 -6.22
CA GLN A 7 -14.96 -3.25 -6.18
C GLN A 7 -15.66 -3.19 -4.83
N TRP A 8 -15.58 -2.05 -4.19
CA TRP A 8 -16.39 -1.78 -3.00
C TRP A 8 -16.76 -0.30 -2.99
N GLU A 9 -17.83 0.00 -2.26
CA GLU A 9 -18.31 1.36 -2.13
C GLU A 9 -17.59 2.07 -1.00
N ILE A 10 -17.25 3.33 -1.21
CA ILE A 10 -16.68 4.20 -0.19
C ILE A 10 -17.53 5.46 -0.09
N PRO A 11 -17.54 6.12 1.07
CA PRO A 11 -18.23 7.41 1.18
C PRO A 11 -17.69 8.41 0.15
N GLU A 12 -18.57 9.16 -0.46
CA GLU A 12 -18.19 10.14 -1.48
C GLU A 12 -17.19 11.17 -0.95
N GLU A 13 -17.28 11.47 0.34
CA GLU A 13 -16.41 12.44 1.00
C GLU A 13 -14.94 11.99 1.01
N MET A 14 -14.67 10.72 0.77
CA MET A 14 -13.30 10.19 0.68
C MET A 14 -12.64 10.44 -0.67
N LYS A 15 -13.39 10.88 -1.66
CA LYS A 15 -12.87 11.05 -3.03
C LYS A 15 -11.60 11.90 -3.11
N PRO A 16 -11.47 13.04 -2.40
CA PRO A 16 -10.25 13.84 -2.48
C PRO A 16 -9.01 13.14 -1.93
N TYR A 17 -9.20 12.07 -1.17
CA TYR A 17 -8.11 11.35 -0.50
C TYR A 17 -7.71 10.08 -1.23
N ILE A 18 -8.33 9.79 -2.37
CA ILE A 18 -8.02 8.62 -3.18
C ILE A 18 -7.13 9.06 -4.34
N ASP A 19 -5.91 8.53 -4.39
CA ASP A 19 -4.96 8.83 -5.45
C ASP A 19 -5.09 7.78 -6.55
N SER A 20 -5.93 8.07 -7.55
CA SER A 20 -6.16 7.16 -8.67
C SER A 20 -4.98 7.10 -9.64
N THR A 21 -4.04 8.04 -9.55
CA THR A 21 -2.88 8.09 -10.43
C THR A 21 -1.67 7.37 -9.87
N ASN A 22 -1.62 7.15 -8.56
CA ASN A 22 -0.52 6.46 -7.91
C ASN A 22 -1.02 5.18 -7.22
N LYS A 23 -1.28 4.17 -8.03
CA LYS A 23 -1.83 2.91 -7.56
C LYS A 23 -0.87 2.16 -6.65
N LEU A 24 0.44 2.28 -6.90
CA LEU A 24 1.44 1.64 -6.07
C LEU A 24 1.40 2.19 -4.63
N ARG A 25 1.29 3.49 -4.52
CA ARG A 25 1.18 4.15 -3.21
C ARG A 25 -0.09 3.70 -2.49
N GLN A 26 -1.22 3.65 -3.19
CA GLN A 26 -2.48 3.20 -2.61
C GLN A 26 -2.39 1.74 -2.15
N ASN A 27 -1.78 0.86 -2.94
CA ASN A 27 -1.61 -0.52 -2.59
C ASN A 27 -0.67 -0.69 -1.38
N ALA A 28 0.38 0.11 -1.30
CA ALA A 28 1.28 0.11 -0.14
C ALA A 28 0.54 0.52 1.13
N ILE A 29 -0.33 1.52 1.04
CA ILE A 29 -1.16 1.97 2.17
C ILE A 29 -2.09 0.84 2.63
N LEU A 30 -2.70 0.12 1.70
CA LEU A 30 -3.59 -1.00 2.03
C LEU A 30 -2.87 -2.11 2.79
N LEU A 31 -1.60 -2.35 2.49
CA LEU A 31 -0.82 -3.41 3.14
C LEU A 31 -0.25 -3.00 4.50
N TYR A 32 -0.15 -1.72 4.79
CA TYR A 32 0.53 -1.23 5.97
C TYR A 32 0.00 -1.81 7.28
N PRO A 33 -1.32 -1.86 7.54
CA PRO A 33 -1.84 -2.44 8.79
C PRO A 33 -1.44 -3.91 8.99
N TYR A 34 -1.31 -4.65 7.89
CA TYR A 34 -0.95 -6.07 7.94
C TYR A 34 0.54 -6.27 8.21
N ILE A 35 1.37 -5.28 7.89
CA ILE A 35 2.76 -5.28 8.29
C ILE A 35 2.86 -4.98 9.79
N LEU A 36 2.08 -4.02 10.27
CA LEU A 36 2.05 -3.65 11.69
C LEU A 36 1.58 -4.80 12.58
N ASP A 37 0.56 -5.54 12.15
CA ASP A 37 0.06 -6.68 12.93
C ASP A 37 0.85 -7.96 12.70
N LYS A 38 1.91 -7.87 11.90
CA LYS A 38 2.83 -8.98 11.60
C LYS A 38 2.22 -10.12 10.79
N SER A 39 1.10 -9.87 10.11
CA SER A 39 0.53 -10.84 9.16
C SER A 39 1.48 -11.09 7.99
N ILE A 40 2.19 -10.04 7.54
CA ILE A 40 3.23 -10.14 6.51
C ILE A 40 4.44 -9.32 6.94
N SER A 41 5.61 -9.71 6.42
CA SER A 41 6.84 -8.95 6.65
C SER A 41 6.93 -7.80 5.64
N HIS A 42 7.81 -6.83 5.92
CA HIS A 42 8.14 -5.78 4.96
C HIS A 42 8.67 -6.37 3.64
N GLY A 43 9.52 -7.40 3.74
CA GLY A 43 10.07 -8.06 2.56
C GLY A 43 8.99 -8.70 1.71
N ARG A 44 8.03 -9.37 2.35
CA ARG A 44 6.91 -9.98 1.62
C ARG A 44 6.02 -8.93 0.98
N ALA A 45 5.73 -7.85 1.69
CA ALA A 45 4.95 -6.73 1.14
C ALA A 45 5.64 -6.15 -0.09
N ALA A 46 6.96 -5.95 -0.02
CA ALA A 46 7.73 -5.44 -1.16
C ALA A 46 7.64 -6.39 -2.36
N GLU A 47 7.74 -7.70 -2.14
CA GLU A 47 7.57 -8.69 -3.21
C GLU A 47 6.19 -8.58 -3.87
N ILE A 48 5.13 -8.49 -3.06
CA ILE A 48 3.76 -8.37 -3.56
C ILE A 48 3.61 -7.12 -4.41
N LEU A 49 4.24 -6.02 -4.00
CA LEU A 49 4.16 -4.74 -4.69
C LEU A 49 5.13 -4.63 -5.86
N GLY A 50 6.04 -5.60 -6.03
CA GLY A 50 7.01 -5.57 -7.13
C GLY A 50 8.12 -4.55 -6.94
N MET A 51 8.55 -4.31 -5.70
CA MET A 51 9.60 -3.34 -5.40
C MET A 51 10.60 -3.92 -4.40
N SER A 52 11.73 -3.24 -4.22
CA SER A 52 12.70 -3.64 -3.21
C SER A 52 12.21 -3.24 -1.82
N LYS A 53 12.74 -3.92 -0.80
CA LYS A 53 12.43 -3.60 0.60
C LYS A 53 12.83 -2.16 0.95
N LEU A 54 13.98 -1.71 0.44
CA LEU A 54 14.45 -0.34 0.68
C LEU A 54 13.52 0.69 0.04
N ASP A 55 13.05 0.41 -1.17
CA ASP A 55 12.10 1.29 -1.84
C ASP A 55 10.79 1.38 -1.07
N LEU A 56 10.35 0.27 -0.49
CA LEU A 56 9.14 0.27 0.33
C LEU A 56 9.31 1.12 1.59
N PHE A 57 10.47 1.03 2.26
CA PHE A 57 10.76 1.88 3.41
C PHE A 57 10.76 3.36 3.03
N ASP A 58 11.36 3.70 1.89
CA ASP A 58 11.36 5.08 1.39
C ASP A 58 9.94 5.57 1.09
N LEU A 59 9.12 4.71 0.50
CA LEU A 59 7.73 5.05 0.21
C LEU A 59 6.96 5.37 1.49
N TYR A 60 7.06 4.51 2.50
CA TYR A 60 6.38 4.72 3.76
C TYR A 60 6.91 5.95 4.50
N ALA A 61 8.21 6.21 4.44
CA ALA A 61 8.80 7.40 5.02
C ALA A 61 8.25 8.67 4.37
N ASN A 62 8.10 8.66 3.05
CA ASN A 62 7.55 9.80 2.30
C ASN A 62 6.07 10.06 2.63
N ILE A 63 5.33 9.02 2.96
CA ILE A 63 3.94 9.14 3.39
C ILE A 63 3.85 9.60 4.85
N GLY A 64 4.91 9.37 5.62
CA GLY A 64 4.94 9.67 7.04
C GLY A 64 4.54 8.50 7.93
N PHE A 65 4.58 7.28 7.41
CA PHE A 65 4.27 6.08 8.18
C PHE A 65 5.53 5.57 8.88
N PRO A 66 5.48 5.32 10.19
CA PRO A 66 6.60 4.71 10.91
C PRO A 66 6.76 3.22 10.55
N TYR A 67 7.99 2.73 10.64
CA TYR A 67 8.28 1.33 10.39
C TYR A 67 9.36 0.79 11.31
#